data_3efe67f38aa76fde0e4dfa289f4831bc
#
_entry.id   3efe67f38aa76fde0e4dfa289f4831bc
#
_cell.length_a   1.000
_cell.length_b   1.000
_cell.length_c   1.000
_cell.angle_alpha   90.00
_cell.angle_beta   90.00
_cell.angle_gamma   90.00
#
_symmetry.space_group_name_H-M   'P 1'
#
loop_
_entity.id
_entity.type
_entity.pdbx_description
1 polymer ?
#
loop_
_entity_poly.entity_id
_entity_poly.type
_entity_poly.pdbx_seq_one_letter_code
_entity_poly.pdbx_strand_id
1 'polypeptide(L)'
;MNEGVAAILAALIAVGGVGLGLVGARWQYRGALEQANAAVKAAQEQAQAAIEAVKAQGRDQNAQWRRTVRRDVWIDFIAVVAALQNEIDEVDGFLMRQDYQAAIDAYSVVNQRWLELHRPIGAIELEGPEEIIERALRVRNAYNTAKSQMHIDANGQLLLLRVRAAADGGDASALRFFEAAESIAGSESQEERHRVRLEVLRNGIDGFSPQDVFSAFNLAASQARWDGDMMYAIEEMREFVAAARRHLDGEDPARLASATPSNPS
;
A
#
# COMPACT_ATOMS: atom_id res chain seq x y z
N MET A 1 -103.46 1.79 41.99
CA MET A 1 -102.99 0.94 40.87
C MET A 1 -101.71 1.44 40.19
N ASN A 2 -100.91 2.24 40.81
CA ASN A 2 -99.82 2.89 40.06
C ASN A 2 -98.39 2.62 40.62
N GLU A 3 -98.24 2.05 41.80
CA GLU A 3 -96.89 1.81 42.35
C GLU A 3 -96.13 0.62 41.71
N GLY A 4 -96.91 -0.43 41.38
CA GLY A 4 -96.31 -1.59 40.71
C GLY A 4 -95.84 -1.36 39.31
N VAL A 5 -96.54 -0.48 38.55
CA VAL A 5 -96.10 -0.10 37.17
C VAL A 5 -94.84 0.80 37.19
N ALA A 6 -94.76 1.67 38.16
CA ALA A 6 -93.57 2.53 38.33
C ALA A 6 -92.33 1.71 38.70
N ALA A 7 -92.51 0.70 39.57
CA ALA A 7 -91.39 -0.21 39.93
C ALA A 7 -90.86 -1.06 38.74
N ILE A 8 -91.80 -1.56 37.90
CA ILE A 8 -91.44 -2.33 36.69
C ILE A 8 -90.75 -1.44 35.67
N LEU A 9 -91.22 -0.24 35.47
CA LEU A 9 -90.59 0.74 34.55
C LEU A 9 -89.20 1.13 35.04
N ALA A 10 -89.01 1.38 36.32
CA ALA A 10 -87.70 1.66 36.92
C ALA A 10 -86.74 0.48 36.76
N ALA A 11 -87.19 -0.74 36.96
CA ALA A 11 -86.38 -1.94 36.75
C ALA A 11 -86.02 -2.15 35.28
N LEU A 12 -86.89 -1.91 34.33
CA LEU A 12 -86.63 -1.98 32.90
C LEU A 12 -85.62 -0.92 32.45
N ILE A 13 -85.68 0.33 32.97
CA ILE A 13 -84.73 1.39 32.71
C ILE A 13 -83.35 1.03 33.29
N ALA A 14 -83.33 0.47 34.50
CA ALA A 14 -82.10 0.04 35.15
C ALA A 14 -81.40 -1.10 34.35
N VAL A 15 -82.15 -2.12 33.93
CA VAL A 15 -81.67 -3.23 33.14
C VAL A 15 -81.19 -2.74 31.75
N GLY A 16 -81.98 -1.84 31.11
CA GLY A 16 -81.58 -1.21 29.82
C GLY A 16 -80.32 -0.39 29.95
N GLY A 17 -80.18 0.37 31.04
CA GLY A 17 -78.96 1.19 31.33
C GLY A 17 -77.76 0.32 31.53
N VAL A 18 -77.83 -0.78 32.23
CA VAL A 18 -76.74 -1.75 32.42
C VAL A 18 -76.38 -2.42 31.09
N GLY A 19 -77.40 -2.80 30.28
CA GLY A 19 -77.12 -3.38 28.94
C GLY A 19 -76.42 -2.43 28.00
N LEU A 20 -76.86 -1.17 27.96
CA LEU A 20 -76.21 -0.14 27.14
C LEU A 20 -74.73 0.21 27.64
N GLY A 21 -74.54 0.21 28.97
CA GLY A 21 -73.27 0.38 29.59
C GLY A 21 -72.30 -0.75 29.25
N LEU A 22 -72.74 -2.01 29.25
CA LEU A 22 -71.86 -3.16 28.83
C LEU A 22 -71.56 -3.15 27.36
N VAL A 23 -72.45 -2.73 26.48
CA VAL A 23 -72.17 -2.57 25.05
C VAL A 23 -71.18 -1.44 24.84
N GLY A 24 -71.32 -0.28 25.48
CA GLY A 24 -70.39 0.84 25.43
C GLY A 24 -69.01 0.45 25.96
N ALA A 25 -68.92 -0.25 27.07
CA ALA A 25 -67.65 -0.74 27.60
C ALA A 25 -66.96 -1.72 26.66
N ARG A 26 -67.75 -2.62 25.99
CA ARG A 26 -67.16 -3.54 24.98
C ARG A 26 -66.63 -2.81 23.73
N TRP A 27 -67.29 -1.74 23.29
CA TRP A 27 -66.80 -0.91 22.19
C TRP A 27 -65.54 -0.14 22.56
N GLN A 28 -65.53 0.45 23.75
CA GLN A 28 -64.33 1.14 24.28
C GLN A 28 -63.19 0.18 24.44
N TYR A 29 -63.41 -1.03 24.96
CA TYR A 29 -62.34 -2.04 25.08
C TYR A 29 -61.78 -2.46 23.72
N ARG A 30 -62.63 -2.68 22.69
CA ARG A 30 -62.16 -2.98 21.33
C ARG A 30 -61.33 -1.82 20.74
N GLY A 31 -61.79 -0.60 20.86
CA GLY A 31 -61.07 0.59 20.39
C GLY A 31 -59.73 0.75 21.10
N ALA A 32 -59.72 0.52 22.43
CA ALA A 32 -58.44 0.56 23.18
C ALA A 32 -57.47 -0.54 22.76
N LEU A 33 -57.98 -1.74 22.45
CA LEU A 33 -57.15 -2.87 21.99
C LEU A 33 -56.61 -2.66 20.58
N GLU A 34 -57.41 -2.10 19.67
CA GLU A 34 -56.96 -1.70 18.33
C GLU A 34 -55.90 -0.58 18.40
N GLN A 35 -56.11 0.41 19.27
CA GLN A 35 -55.17 1.49 19.49
C GLN A 35 -53.86 0.97 20.11
N ALA A 36 -53.93 0.04 21.07
CA ALA A 36 -52.74 -0.58 21.65
C ALA A 36 -51.99 -1.42 20.61
N ASN A 37 -52.68 -2.20 19.78
CA ASN A 37 -52.05 -2.96 18.70
C ASN A 37 -51.38 -2.05 17.65
N ALA A 38 -52.04 -0.94 17.28
CA ALA A 38 -51.47 0.04 16.37
C ALA A 38 -50.21 0.71 16.98
N ALA A 39 -50.25 1.06 18.28
CA ALA A 39 -49.11 1.62 18.98
C ALA A 39 -47.94 0.63 19.08
N VAL A 40 -48.20 -0.66 19.34
CA VAL A 40 -47.18 -1.71 19.36
C VAL A 40 -46.54 -1.89 17.97
N LYS A 41 -47.38 -1.91 16.92
CA LYS A 41 -46.90 -2.01 15.54
C LYS A 41 -46.05 -0.81 15.15
N ALA A 42 -46.48 0.40 15.45
CA ALA A 42 -45.71 1.62 15.22
C ALA A 42 -44.38 1.63 15.99
N ALA A 43 -44.40 1.17 17.26
CA ALA A 43 -43.17 1.05 18.05
C ALA A 43 -42.22 0.00 17.48
N GLN A 44 -42.72 -1.12 16.94
CA GLN A 44 -41.88 -2.12 16.27
C GLN A 44 -41.28 -1.60 14.98
N GLU A 45 -42.06 -0.91 14.14
CA GLU A 45 -41.56 -0.28 12.91
C GLU A 45 -40.49 0.79 13.21
N GLN A 46 -40.71 1.60 14.25
CA GLN A 46 -39.74 2.60 14.69
C GLN A 46 -38.47 1.95 15.24
N ALA A 47 -38.59 0.89 16.03
CA ALA A 47 -37.43 0.15 16.53
C ALA A 47 -36.62 -0.48 15.39
N GLN A 48 -37.31 -1.04 14.39
CA GLN A 48 -36.65 -1.63 13.22
C GLN A 48 -35.91 -0.57 12.37
N ALA A 49 -36.58 0.55 12.13
CA ALA A 49 -35.95 1.68 11.44
C ALA A 49 -34.72 2.24 12.20
N ALA A 50 -34.79 2.32 13.53
CA ALA A 50 -33.66 2.72 14.36
C ALA A 50 -32.48 1.71 14.28
N ILE A 51 -32.77 0.41 14.30
CA ILE A 51 -31.74 -0.63 14.13
C ILE A 51 -31.09 -0.55 12.76
N GLU A 52 -31.86 -0.34 11.71
CA GLU A 52 -31.32 -0.18 10.35
C GLU A 52 -30.46 1.10 10.22
N ALA A 53 -30.88 2.20 10.80
CA ALA A 53 -30.12 3.44 10.84
C ALA A 53 -28.79 3.26 11.57
N VAL A 54 -28.78 2.59 12.73
CA VAL A 54 -27.54 2.28 13.48
C VAL A 54 -26.61 1.37 12.68
N LYS A 55 -27.16 0.36 12.00
CA LYS A 55 -26.36 -0.52 11.12
C LYS A 55 -25.77 0.24 9.93
N ALA A 56 -26.53 1.13 9.31
CA ALA A 56 -26.05 1.98 8.22
C ALA A 56 -24.93 2.90 8.71
N GLN A 57 -25.15 3.61 9.82
CA GLN A 57 -24.14 4.48 10.43
C GLN A 57 -22.87 3.69 10.80
N GLY A 58 -23.01 2.48 11.35
CA GLY A 58 -21.85 1.64 11.67
C GLY A 58 -21.06 1.21 10.43
N ARG A 59 -21.73 0.95 9.31
CA ARG A 59 -21.06 0.64 8.03
C ARG A 59 -20.31 1.85 7.49
N ASP A 60 -20.92 3.03 7.53
CA ASP A 60 -20.31 4.27 7.04
C ASP A 60 -19.09 4.66 7.89
N GLN A 61 -19.20 4.57 9.21
CA GLN A 61 -18.07 4.82 10.11
C GLN A 61 -16.91 3.85 9.87
N ASN A 62 -17.20 2.56 9.67
CA ASN A 62 -16.19 1.54 9.38
C ASN A 62 -15.52 1.81 8.02
N ALA A 63 -16.30 2.17 6.99
CA ALA A 63 -15.76 2.53 5.69
C ALA A 63 -14.86 3.77 5.76
N GLN A 64 -15.29 4.79 6.51
CA GLN A 64 -14.48 6.01 6.72
C GLN A 64 -13.20 5.73 7.51
N TRP A 65 -13.28 4.89 8.56
CA TRP A 65 -12.12 4.47 9.33
C TRP A 65 -11.10 3.73 8.46
N ARG A 66 -11.54 2.72 7.70
CA ARG A 66 -10.66 1.98 6.77
C ARG A 66 -9.98 2.89 5.76
N ARG A 67 -10.72 3.87 5.21
CA ARG A 67 -10.17 4.85 4.26
C ARG A 67 -9.07 5.71 4.91
N THR A 68 -9.29 6.15 6.14
CA THR A 68 -8.28 6.91 6.90
C THR A 68 -7.05 6.07 7.16
N VAL A 69 -7.20 4.83 7.63
CA VAL A 69 -6.08 3.90 7.88
C VAL A 69 -5.29 3.65 6.60
N ARG A 70 -5.95 3.35 5.49
CA ARG A 70 -5.29 3.13 4.19
C ARG A 70 -4.51 4.36 3.76
N ARG A 71 -5.14 5.54 3.83
CA ARG A 71 -4.47 6.79 3.47
C ARG A 71 -3.20 7.01 4.28
N ASP A 72 -3.27 6.80 5.58
CA ASP A 72 -2.15 7.04 6.49
C ASP A 72 -1.01 6.03 6.22
N VAL A 73 -1.32 4.75 5.99
CA VAL A 73 -0.36 3.72 5.58
C VAL A 73 0.32 4.06 4.24
N TRP A 74 -0.44 4.56 3.27
CA TRP A 74 0.12 4.92 1.96
C TRP A 74 1.01 6.17 2.04
N ILE A 75 0.64 7.15 2.87
CA ILE A 75 1.48 8.32 3.14
C ILE A 75 2.79 7.89 3.80
N ASP A 76 2.73 6.98 4.78
CA ASP A 76 3.92 6.46 5.46
C ASP A 76 4.86 5.76 4.45
N PHE A 77 4.31 4.91 3.58
CA PHE A 77 5.07 4.27 2.50
C PHE A 77 5.73 5.28 1.57
N ILE A 78 4.98 6.29 1.09
CA ILE A 78 5.50 7.34 0.22
C ILE A 78 6.63 8.11 0.91
N ALA A 79 6.47 8.44 2.19
CA ALA A 79 7.48 9.17 2.96
C ALA A 79 8.78 8.37 3.11
N VAL A 80 8.68 7.07 3.39
CA VAL A 80 9.86 6.20 3.50
C VAL A 80 10.57 6.03 2.16
N VAL A 81 9.82 5.88 1.05
CA VAL A 81 10.40 5.80 -0.30
C VAL A 81 11.08 7.13 -0.68
N ALA A 82 10.46 8.26 -0.39
CA ALA A 82 11.07 9.57 -0.66
C ALA A 82 12.36 9.79 0.14
N ALA A 83 12.39 9.35 1.40
CA ALA A 83 13.60 9.39 2.21
C ALA A 83 14.69 8.47 1.64
N LEU A 84 14.34 7.25 1.21
CA LEU A 84 15.25 6.33 0.54
C LEU A 84 15.82 6.93 -0.75
N GLN A 85 14.98 7.60 -1.54
CA GLN A 85 15.42 8.30 -2.77
C GLN A 85 16.48 9.35 -2.45
N ASN A 86 16.25 10.19 -1.43
CA ASN A 86 17.21 11.22 -1.04
C ASN A 86 18.57 10.64 -0.62
N GLU A 87 18.57 9.52 0.13
CA GLU A 87 19.80 8.84 0.54
C GLU A 87 20.54 8.25 -0.68
N ILE A 88 19.80 7.73 -1.66
CA ILE A 88 20.36 7.22 -2.92
C ILE A 88 20.97 8.38 -3.73
N ASP A 89 20.28 9.52 -3.84
CA ASP A 89 20.77 10.71 -4.56
C ASP A 89 22.05 11.26 -3.91
N GLU A 90 22.18 11.15 -2.58
CA GLU A 90 23.42 11.52 -1.87
C GLU A 90 24.59 10.60 -2.26
N VAL A 91 24.38 9.28 -2.28
CA VAL A 91 25.39 8.31 -2.71
C VAL A 91 25.79 8.56 -4.16
N ASP A 92 24.82 8.82 -5.05
CA ASP A 92 25.11 9.21 -6.44
C ASP A 92 25.98 10.46 -6.52
N GLY A 93 25.68 11.46 -5.72
CA GLY A 93 26.50 12.67 -5.60
C GLY A 93 27.96 12.36 -5.22
N PHE A 94 28.23 11.37 -4.38
CA PHE A 94 29.60 10.91 -4.09
C PHE A 94 30.22 10.18 -5.30
N LEU A 95 29.47 9.31 -5.96
CA LEU A 95 29.94 8.60 -7.16
C LEU A 95 30.32 9.58 -8.29
N MET A 96 29.49 10.60 -8.52
CA MET A 96 29.78 11.64 -9.52
C MET A 96 31.05 12.44 -9.20
N ARG A 97 31.38 12.62 -7.93
CA ARG A 97 32.64 13.25 -7.48
C ARG A 97 33.81 12.29 -7.41
N GLN A 98 33.61 11.02 -7.77
CA GLN A 98 34.61 9.94 -7.68
C GLN A 98 35.10 9.69 -6.24
N ASP A 99 34.27 10.03 -5.25
CA ASP A 99 34.53 9.74 -3.83
C ASP A 99 33.92 8.39 -3.47
N TYR A 100 34.48 7.33 -3.99
CA TYR A 100 33.90 5.98 -3.86
C TYR A 100 33.91 5.46 -2.43
N GLN A 101 34.85 5.90 -1.60
CA GLN A 101 34.86 5.52 -0.18
C GLN A 101 33.67 6.16 0.54
N ALA A 102 33.44 7.45 0.35
CA ALA A 102 32.26 8.13 0.93
C ALA A 102 30.96 7.54 0.42
N ALA A 103 30.89 7.13 -0.87
CA ALA A 103 29.72 6.44 -1.42
C ALA A 103 29.44 5.10 -0.71
N ILE A 104 30.47 4.30 -0.44
CA ILE A 104 30.35 3.03 0.29
C ILE A 104 29.90 3.26 1.73
N ASP A 105 30.48 4.24 2.41
CA ASP A 105 30.12 4.58 3.78
C ASP A 105 28.65 5.05 3.88
N ALA A 106 28.23 5.93 2.96
CA ALA A 106 26.85 6.41 2.88
C ALA A 106 25.85 5.29 2.53
N TYR A 107 26.26 4.26 1.78
CA TYR A 107 25.42 3.12 1.45
C TYR A 107 24.85 2.39 2.67
N SER A 108 25.54 2.44 3.82
CA SER A 108 25.03 1.86 5.07
C SER A 108 23.71 2.51 5.49
N VAL A 109 23.56 3.82 5.27
CA VAL A 109 22.33 4.59 5.56
C VAL A 109 21.22 4.19 4.60
N VAL A 110 21.53 4.08 3.31
CA VAL A 110 20.59 3.58 2.28
C VAL A 110 20.06 2.19 2.65
N ASN A 111 20.93 1.29 3.10
CA ASN A 111 20.51 -0.05 3.49
C ASN A 111 19.63 -0.06 4.76
N GLN A 112 19.91 0.80 5.72
CA GLN A 112 19.06 0.97 6.90
C GLN A 112 17.69 1.51 6.50
N ARG A 113 17.63 2.54 5.66
CA ARG A 113 16.37 3.11 5.13
C ARG A 113 15.57 2.09 4.32
N TRP A 114 16.25 1.27 3.54
CA TRP A 114 15.63 0.14 2.83
C TRP A 114 14.90 -0.82 3.78
N LEU A 115 15.49 -1.15 4.93
CA LEU A 115 14.86 -2.02 5.91
C LEU A 115 13.58 -1.42 6.50
N GLU A 116 13.50 -0.09 6.60
CA GLU A 116 12.30 0.61 7.10
C GLU A 116 11.08 0.45 6.17
N LEU A 117 11.30 0.14 4.86
CA LEU A 117 10.21 -0.14 3.92
C LEU A 117 9.37 -1.37 4.27
N HIS A 118 9.92 -2.31 5.03
CA HIS A 118 9.19 -3.54 5.36
C HIS A 118 7.93 -3.28 6.18
N ARG A 119 7.97 -2.28 7.05
CA ARG A 119 6.83 -1.93 7.91
C ARG A 119 5.63 -1.40 7.12
N PRO A 120 5.74 -0.34 6.32
CA PRO A 120 4.60 0.16 5.56
C PRO A 120 4.14 -0.83 4.48
N ILE A 121 5.03 -1.63 3.88
CA ILE A 121 4.65 -2.69 2.94
C ILE A 121 3.77 -3.73 3.63
N GLY A 122 4.17 -4.23 4.80
CA GLY A 122 3.35 -5.17 5.56
C GLY A 122 1.98 -4.60 5.95
N ALA A 123 1.90 -3.30 6.24
CA ALA A 123 0.62 -2.64 6.50
C ALA A 123 -0.23 -2.50 5.21
N ILE A 124 0.38 -2.26 4.05
CA ILE A 124 -0.30 -2.26 2.74
C ILE A 124 -0.83 -3.66 2.41
N GLU A 125 -0.06 -4.71 2.66
CA GLU A 125 -0.47 -6.10 2.43
C GLU A 125 -1.69 -6.51 3.28
N LEU A 126 -1.84 -5.95 4.48
CA LEU A 126 -2.96 -6.23 5.37
C LEU A 126 -4.24 -5.46 5.01
N GLU A 127 -4.13 -4.22 4.57
CA GLU A 127 -5.27 -3.29 4.46
C GLU A 127 -5.52 -2.81 3.02
N GLY A 128 -4.57 -3.03 2.10
CA GLY A 128 -4.63 -2.51 0.74
C GLY A 128 -5.45 -3.37 -0.22
N PRO A 129 -6.01 -2.75 -1.27
CA PRO A 129 -6.48 -3.47 -2.45
C PRO A 129 -5.31 -4.18 -3.15
N GLU A 130 -5.60 -5.28 -3.85
CA GLU A 130 -4.60 -6.10 -4.54
C GLU A 130 -3.73 -5.28 -5.52
N GLU A 131 -4.35 -4.37 -6.29
CA GLU A 131 -3.60 -3.46 -7.18
C GLU A 131 -2.55 -2.64 -6.45
N ILE A 132 -2.88 -2.12 -5.27
CA ILE A 132 -1.97 -1.29 -4.46
C ILE A 132 -0.85 -2.14 -3.88
N ILE A 133 -1.15 -3.36 -3.43
CA ILE A 133 -0.15 -4.31 -2.93
C ILE A 133 0.87 -4.62 -4.03
N GLU A 134 0.41 -4.99 -5.23
CA GLU A 134 1.27 -5.28 -6.37
C GLU A 134 2.16 -4.09 -6.75
N ARG A 135 1.60 -2.88 -6.75
CA ARG A 135 2.35 -1.65 -7.05
C ARG A 135 3.42 -1.37 -5.99
N ALA A 136 3.08 -1.50 -4.69
CA ALA A 136 4.05 -1.32 -3.61
C ALA A 136 5.21 -2.32 -3.71
N LEU A 137 4.91 -3.58 -4.05
CA LEU A 137 5.93 -4.62 -4.25
C LEU A 137 6.82 -4.33 -5.47
N ARG A 138 6.26 -3.80 -6.57
CA ARG A 138 7.05 -3.36 -7.74
C ARG A 138 7.99 -2.20 -7.38
N VAL A 139 7.50 -1.19 -6.69
CA VAL A 139 8.32 -0.09 -6.17
C VAL A 139 9.47 -0.65 -5.33
N ARG A 140 9.17 -1.50 -4.35
CA ARG A 140 10.20 -2.14 -3.52
C ARG A 140 11.26 -2.84 -4.35
N ASN A 141 10.85 -3.67 -5.31
CA ASN A 141 11.77 -4.45 -6.12
C ASN A 141 12.63 -3.54 -7.01
N ALA A 142 12.05 -2.50 -7.61
CA ALA A 142 12.77 -1.53 -8.44
C ALA A 142 13.85 -0.78 -7.62
N TYR A 143 13.50 -0.28 -6.44
CA TYR A 143 14.49 0.36 -5.55
C TYR A 143 15.54 -0.61 -5.04
N ASN A 144 15.20 -1.88 -4.80
CA ASN A 144 16.20 -2.89 -4.42
C ASN A 144 17.21 -3.14 -5.55
N THR A 145 16.76 -3.19 -6.79
CA THR A 145 17.63 -3.35 -7.95
C THR A 145 18.56 -2.15 -8.09
N ALA A 146 18.01 -0.92 -8.09
CA ALA A 146 18.79 0.30 -8.18
C ALA A 146 19.84 0.42 -7.05
N LYS A 147 19.41 0.18 -5.79
CA LYS A 147 20.29 0.15 -4.62
C LYS A 147 21.43 -0.86 -4.78
N SER A 148 21.11 -2.08 -5.21
CA SER A 148 22.09 -3.16 -5.35
C SER A 148 23.10 -2.86 -6.45
N GLN A 149 22.64 -2.32 -7.57
CA GLN A 149 23.52 -1.94 -8.68
C GLN A 149 24.47 -0.80 -8.28
N MET A 150 23.94 0.22 -7.60
CA MET A 150 24.75 1.33 -7.09
C MET A 150 25.86 0.85 -6.14
N HIS A 151 25.56 -0.10 -5.27
CA HIS A 151 26.56 -0.70 -4.36
C HIS A 151 27.64 -1.47 -5.13
N ILE A 152 27.23 -2.24 -6.15
CA ILE A 152 28.17 -2.98 -7.02
C ILE A 152 29.08 -2.00 -7.75
N ASP A 153 28.51 -0.91 -8.29
CA ASP A 153 29.28 0.09 -9.03
C ASP A 153 30.26 0.84 -8.11
N ALA A 154 29.82 1.27 -6.92
CA ALA A 154 30.70 1.94 -5.96
C ALA A 154 31.91 1.07 -5.56
N ASN A 155 31.63 -0.18 -5.16
CA ASN A 155 32.70 -1.13 -4.80
C ASN A 155 33.59 -1.47 -6.00
N GLY A 156 32.99 -1.69 -7.17
CA GLY A 156 33.71 -1.99 -8.40
C GLY A 156 34.64 -0.85 -8.80
N GLN A 157 34.21 0.41 -8.72
CA GLN A 157 35.04 1.58 -9.01
C GLN A 157 36.21 1.73 -8.02
N LEU A 158 35.93 1.54 -6.72
CA LEU A 158 37.02 1.56 -5.73
C LEU A 158 38.04 0.46 -5.98
N LEU A 159 37.59 -0.76 -6.33
CA LEU A 159 38.47 -1.86 -6.67
C LEU A 159 39.27 -1.57 -7.95
N LEU A 160 38.66 -1.00 -8.98
CA LEU A 160 39.35 -0.59 -10.21
C LEU A 160 40.45 0.43 -9.94
N LEU A 161 40.21 1.41 -9.06
CA LEU A 161 41.25 2.37 -8.65
C LEU A 161 42.45 1.67 -7.98
N ARG A 162 42.13 0.70 -7.08
CA ARG A 162 43.18 -0.09 -6.41
C ARG A 162 43.97 -0.95 -7.41
N VAL A 163 43.27 -1.62 -8.35
CA VAL A 163 43.93 -2.40 -9.43
C VAL A 163 44.76 -1.51 -10.32
N ARG A 164 44.28 -0.29 -10.66
CA ARG A 164 45.06 0.68 -11.45
C ARG A 164 46.31 1.12 -10.71
N ALA A 165 46.21 1.44 -9.42
CA ALA A 165 47.37 1.78 -8.62
C ALA A 165 48.42 0.65 -8.57
N ALA A 166 47.96 -0.62 -8.51
CA ALA A 166 48.87 -1.77 -8.61
C ALA A 166 49.52 -1.88 -9.98
N ALA A 167 48.76 -1.67 -11.06
CA ALA A 167 49.32 -1.66 -12.43
C ALA A 167 50.34 -0.54 -12.63
N ASP A 168 50.07 0.67 -12.12
CA ASP A 168 51.00 1.81 -12.15
C ASP A 168 52.27 1.51 -11.33
N GLY A 169 52.15 0.69 -10.28
CA GLY A 169 53.27 0.16 -9.50
C GLY A 169 54.06 -0.96 -10.18
N GLY A 170 53.64 -1.39 -11.38
CA GLY A 170 54.32 -2.42 -12.17
C GLY A 170 53.84 -3.86 -11.90
N ASP A 171 52.68 -4.06 -11.24
CA ASP A 171 52.10 -5.39 -11.05
C ASP A 171 51.64 -5.98 -12.40
N ALA A 172 52.31 -7.06 -12.81
CA ALA A 172 52.05 -7.71 -14.10
C ALA A 172 50.65 -8.36 -14.17
N SER A 173 50.07 -8.74 -13.05
CA SER A 173 48.72 -9.33 -12.99
C SER A 173 47.64 -8.25 -13.18
N ALA A 174 47.84 -7.07 -12.58
CA ALA A 174 46.98 -5.91 -12.75
C ALA A 174 47.04 -5.36 -14.19
N LEU A 175 48.21 -5.34 -14.83
CA LEU A 175 48.36 -4.95 -16.25
C LEU A 175 47.55 -5.91 -17.15
N ARG A 176 47.75 -7.23 -16.99
CA ARG A 176 46.99 -8.23 -17.76
C ARG A 176 45.46 -8.15 -17.54
N PHE A 177 45.05 -7.74 -16.37
CA PHE A 177 43.60 -7.51 -16.09
C PHE A 177 43.04 -6.42 -17.02
N PHE A 178 43.73 -5.28 -17.18
CA PHE A 178 43.22 -4.22 -18.06
C PHE A 178 43.31 -4.61 -19.53
N GLU A 179 44.37 -5.28 -19.98
CA GLU A 179 44.46 -5.84 -21.34
C GLU A 179 43.30 -6.80 -21.65
N ALA A 180 42.98 -7.67 -20.71
CA ALA A 180 41.87 -8.59 -20.82
C ALA A 180 40.51 -7.86 -20.85
N ALA A 181 40.33 -6.84 -20.00
CA ALA A 181 39.08 -6.05 -19.99
C ALA A 181 38.85 -5.29 -21.29
N GLU A 182 39.91 -4.68 -21.84
CA GLU A 182 39.87 -4.02 -23.15
C GLU A 182 39.56 -5.00 -24.30
N SER A 183 40.12 -6.22 -24.26
CA SER A 183 39.92 -7.22 -25.31
C SER A 183 38.48 -7.63 -25.43
N ILE A 184 37.71 -7.68 -24.31
CA ILE A 184 36.31 -8.10 -24.31
C ILE A 184 35.30 -6.95 -24.45
N ALA A 185 35.72 -5.70 -24.19
CA ALA A 185 34.83 -4.53 -24.34
C ALA A 185 34.36 -4.36 -25.80
N GLY A 186 35.14 -4.80 -26.77
CA GLY A 186 34.79 -4.80 -28.21
C GLY A 186 34.31 -6.15 -28.76
N SER A 187 34.26 -7.22 -27.94
CA SER A 187 33.90 -8.56 -28.42
C SER A 187 32.41 -8.73 -28.45
N GLU A 188 31.83 -9.15 -29.59
CA GLU A 188 30.44 -9.54 -29.74
C GLU A 188 30.18 -10.99 -29.27
N SER A 189 31.24 -11.81 -29.16
CA SER A 189 31.12 -13.23 -28.77
C SER A 189 30.94 -13.40 -27.27
N GLN A 190 29.80 -13.94 -26.85
CA GLN A 190 29.51 -14.26 -25.47
C GLN A 190 30.46 -15.36 -24.93
N GLU A 191 30.84 -16.31 -25.79
CA GLU A 191 31.75 -17.40 -25.43
C GLU A 191 33.17 -16.88 -25.17
N GLU A 192 33.65 -15.97 -26.00
CA GLU A 192 34.92 -15.33 -25.82
C GLU A 192 34.97 -14.50 -24.53
N ARG A 193 33.95 -13.67 -24.29
CA ARG A 193 33.81 -12.93 -23.03
C ARG A 193 33.82 -13.84 -21.80
N HIS A 194 33.16 -14.97 -21.89
CA HIS A 194 33.14 -15.95 -20.80
C HIS A 194 34.52 -16.59 -20.57
N ARG A 195 35.22 -16.95 -21.64
CA ARG A 195 36.56 -17.55 -21.57
C ARG A 195 37.56 -16.58 -20.93
N VAL A 196 37.63 -15.34 -21.41
CA VAL A 196 38.54 -14.32 -20.89
C VAL A 196 38.24 -14.01 -19.41
N ARG A 197 36.96 -13.94 -19.05
CA ARG A 197 36.52 -13.75 -17.67
C ARG A 197 37.03 -14.87 -16.74
N LEU A 198 36.93 -16.13 -17.17
CA LEU A 198 37.42 -17.27 -16.41
C LEU A 198 38.97 -17.24 -16.30
N GLU A 199 39.67 -16.80 -17.32
CA GLU A 199 41.12 -16.68 -17.32
C GLU A 199 41.60 -15.62 -16.32
N VAL A 200 40.95 -14.44 -16.30
CA VAL A 200 41.23 -13.37 -15.32
C VAL A 200 40.99 -13.85 -13.90
N LEU A 201 39.89 -14.57 -13.66
CA LEU A 201 39.58 -15.12 -12.33
C LEU A 201 40.59 -16.19 -11.89
N ARG A 202 41.08 -17.02 -12.83
CA ARG A 202 42.05 -18.07 -12.53
C ARG A 202 43.41 -17.47 -12.20
N ASN A 203 43.83 -16.44 -12.92
CA ASN A 203 45.13 -15.78 -12.73
C ASN A 203 45.16 -14.91 -11.46
N GLY A 204 43.99 -14.36 -11.05
CA GLY A 204 43.86 -13.51 -9.89
C GLY A 204 44.69 -12.20 -10.01
N ILE A 205 44.65 -11.41 -8.97
CA ILE A 205 45.51 -10.24 -8.73
C ILE A 205 45.92 -10.33 -7.27
N ASP A 206 47.23 -10.17 -7.00
CA ASP A 206 47.76 -10.24 -5.65
C ASP A 206 47.09 -9.23 -4.72
N GLY A 207 46.64 -9.70 -3.57
CA GLY A 207 45.97 -8.85 -2.58
C GLY A 207 44.47 -8.61 -2.83
N PHE A 208 43.88 -9.24 -3.85
CA PHE A 208 42.44 -9.18 -4.15
C PHE A 208 41.78 -10.54 -4.07
N SER A 209 40.55 -10.61 -3.52
CA SER A 209 39.76 -11.83 -3.56
C SER A 209 39.27 -12.11 -5.00
N PRO A 210 39.00 -13.38 -5.36
CA PRO A 210 38.39 -13.71 -6.65
C PRO A 210 37.07 -12.96 -6.94
N GLN A 211 36.30 -12.65 -5.89
CA GLN A 211 35.05 -11.91 -6.00
C GLN A 211 35.30 -10.43 -6.30
N ASP A 212 36.32 -9.83 -5.69
CA ASP A 212 36.75 -8.45 -5.98
C ASP A 212 37.20 -8.31 -7.42
N VAL A 213 38.08 -9.23 -7.88
CA VAL A 213 38.55 -9.28 -9.27
C VAL A 213 37.40 -9.42 -10.25
N PHE A 214 36.42 -10.28 -9.94
CA PHE A 214 35.23 -10.46 -10.78
C PHE A 214 34.37 -9.19 -10.86
N SER A 215 34.14 -8.53 -9.73
CA SER A 215 33.33 -7.30 -9.66
C SER A 215 34.01 -6.16 -10.42
N ALA A 216 35.29 -5.93 -10.19
CA ALA A 216 36.08 -4.93 -10.91
C ALA A 216 36.13 -5.22 -12.42
N PHE A 217 36.28 -6.49 -12.82
CA PHE A 217 36.35 -6.87 -14.22
C PHE A 217 35.02 -6.67 -14.96
N ASN A 218 33.89 -7.03 -14.33
CA ASN A 218 32.58 -6.80 -14.92
C ASN A 218 32.32 -5.31 -15.13
N LEU A 219 32.71 -4.48 -14.18
CA LEU A 219 32.55 -3.03 -14.29
C LEU A 219 33.48 -2.46 -15.39
N ALA A 220 34.73 -2.88 -15.44
CA ALA A 220 35.68 -2.44 -16.49
C ALA A 220 35.20 -2.83 -17.90
N ALA A 221 34.56 -4.00 -18.03
CA ALA A 221 34.05 -4.54 -19.30
C ALA A 221 32.64 -4.07 -19.64
N SER A 222 31.91 -3.46 -18.71
CA SER A 222 30.53 -3.01 -18.92
C SER A 222 30.50 -1.49 -19.09
N GLN A 223 29.72 -1.04 -20.08
CA GLN A 223 29.30 0.37 -20.19
C GLN A 223 27.93 0.60 -19.53
N ALA A 224 27.46 -0.37 -18.74
CA ALA A 224 26.14 -0.30 -18.12
C ALA A 224 26.10 0.82 -17.08
N ARG A 225 25.08 1.66 -17.18
CA ARG A 225 24.80 2.73 -16.23
C ARG A 225 23.59 2.33 -15.38
N TRP A 226 23.71 2.50 -14.08
CA TRP A 226 22.62 2.30 -13.13
C TRP A 226 21.48 3.33 -13.26
N ASP A 227 21.71 4.42 -14.01
CA ASP A 227 20.72 5.48 -14.30
C ASP A 227 19.36 4.93 -14.76
N GLY A 228 19.37 3.85 -15.55
CA GLY A 228 18.16 3.20 -16.04
C GLY A 228 17.32 2.55 -14.92
N ASP A 229 17.96 1.93 -13.95
CA ASP A 229 17.28 1.25 -12.85
C ASP A 229 16.62 2.26 -11.90
N MET A 230 17.26 3.43 -11.69
CA MET A 230 16.68 4.50 -10.88
C MET A 230 15.50 5.17 -11.57
N MET A 231 15.58 5.43 -12.87
CA MET A 231 14.45 5.98 -13.64
C MET A 231 13.25 5.03 -13.61
N TYR A 232 13.49 3.73 -13.69
CA TYR A 232 12.44 2.73 -13.56
C TYR A 232 11.81 2.74 -12.15
N ALA A 233 12.60 2.86 -11.09
CA ALA A 233 12.11 2.92 -9.71
C ALA A 233 11.22 4.17 -9.48
N ILE A 234 11.62 5.32 -10.01
CA ILE A 234 10.84 6.57 -9.95
C ILE A 234 9.50 6.41 -10.69
N GLU A 235 9.48 5.77 -11.85
CA GLU A 235 8.23 5.55 -12.61
C GLU A 235 7.28 4.60 -11.88
N GLU A 236 7.76 3.49 -11.32
CA GLU A 236 6.93 2.60 -10.49
C GLU A 236 6.33 3.34 -9.29
N MET A 237 7.09 4.27 -8.68
CA MET A 237 6.58 5.10 -7.60
C MET A 237 5.48 6.06 -8.06
N ARG A 238 5.62 6.67 -9.24
CA ARG A 238 4.57 7.53 -9.84
C ARG A 238 3.29 6.74 -10.09
N GLU A 239 3.43 5.52 -10.64
CA GLU A 239 2.29 4.63 -10.88
C GLU A 239 1.60 4.20 -9.59
N PHE A 240 2.36 3.90 -8.52
CA PHE A 240 1.79 3.63 -7.20
C PHE A 240 0.96 4.81 -6.70
N VAL A 241 1.51 6.04 -6.72
CA VAL A 241 0.81 7.25 -6.28
C VAL A 241 -0.46 7.49 -7.09
N ALA A 242 -0.42 7.28 -8.41
CA ALA A 242 -1.58 7.42 -9.27
C ALA A 242 -2.68 6.39 -8.93
N ALA A 243 -2.31 5.14 -8.69
CA ALA A 243 -3.25 4.09 -8.28
C ALA A 243 -3.85 4.39 -6.90
N ALA A 244 -3.03 4.78 -5.92
CA ALA A 244 -3.47 5.15 -4.58
C ALA A 244 -4.51 6.29 -4.62
N ARG A 245 -4.26 7.33 -5.42
CA ARG A 245 -5.23 8.43 -5.62
C ARG A 245 -6.56 7.95 -6.19
N ARG A 246 -6.52 7.09 -7.25
CA ARG A 246 -7.77 6.56 -7.84
C ARG A 246 -8.60 5.79 -6.83
N HIS A 247 -7.97 4.97 -5.99
CA HIS A 247 -8.68 4.22 -4.96
C HIS A 247 -9.28 5.11 -3.87
N LEU A 248 -8.57 6.13 -3.40
CA LEU A 248 -9.09 7.07 -2.40
C LEU A 248 -10.24 7.91 -2.98
N ASP A 249 -10.13 8.38 -4.22
CA ASP A 249 -11.15 9.16 -4.92
C ASP A 249 -12.39 8.32 -5.26
N GLY A 250 -12.21 7.06 -5.66
CA GLY A 250 -13.29 6.13 -5.98
C GLY A 250 -14.10 5.67 -4.75
N GLU A 251 -13.50 5.69 -3.57
CA GLU A 251 -14.15 5.40 -2.30
C GLU A 251 -14.89 6.62 -1.70
N ASP A 252 -14.87 7.80 -2.34
CA ASP A 252 -15.55 9.00 -1.86
C ASP A 252 -17.07 8.85 -1.99
N PRO A 253 -17.83 8.81 -0.87
CA PRO A 253 -19.30 8.62 -0.87
C PRO A 253 -20.03 9.76 -1.60
N ALA A 254 -19.45 10.97 -1.64
CA ALA A 254 -20.07 12.09 -2.36
C ALA A 254 -20.06 11.87 -3.88
N ARG A 255 -19.02 11.23 -4.42
CA ARG A 255 -18.94 10.83 -5.85
C ARG A 255 -19.82 9.63 -6.17
N LEU A 256 -19.91 8.64 -5.25
CA LEU A 256 -20.78 7.49 -5.42
C LEU A 256 -22.26 7.88 -5.39
N ALA A 257 -22.65 8.83 -4.54
CA ALA A 257 -24.02 9.34 -4.47
C ALA A 257 -24.43 10.14 -5.74
N SER A 258 -23.49 10.83 -6.38
CA SER A 258 -23.75 11.57 -7.61
C SER A 258 -23.77 10.70 -8.88
N ALA A 259 -23.21 9.49 -8.82
CA ALA A 259 -23.18 8.53 -9.91
C ALA A 259 -24.43 7.64 -10.00
N THR A 260 -25.39 7.77 -9.08
CA THR A 260 -26.66 7.03 -9.18
C THR A 260 -27.45 7.60 -10.36
N PRO A 261 -27.66 6.83 -11.44
CA PRO A 261 -28.41 7.31 -12.60
C PRO A 261 -29.79 7.70 -12.14
N SER A 262 -30.20 8.94 -12.42
CA SER A 262 -31.60 9.39 -12.32
C SER A 262 -32.40 8.46 -13.22
N ASN A 263 -33.18 7.56 -12.60
CA ASN A 263 -34.06 6.64 -13.28
C ASN A 263 -35.00 7.46 -14.18
N PRO A 264 -35.01 7.34 -15.51
CA PRO A 264 -35.99 8.04 -16.31
C PRO A 264 -37.35 7.41 -16.07
N SER A 265 -38.25 8.18 -15.48
CA SER A 265 -39.69 7.90 -15.36
C SER A 265 -40.37 7.85 -16.69
#